data_06450372d7798529aa12e4441c325e0d
#
_entry.id   06450372d7798529aa12e4441c325e0d
#
_cell.length_a   1.000
_cell.length_b   1.000
_cell.length_c   1.000
_cell.angle_alpha   90.00
_cell.angle_beta   90.00
_cell.angle_gamma   90.00
#
_symmetry.space_group_name_H-M   'P 1'
#
loop_
_entity.id
_entity.type
_entity.pdbx_description
1 polymer ?
#
loop_
_entity_poly.entity_id
_entity_poly.type
_entity_poly.pdbx_seq_one_letter_code
_entity_poly.pdbx_strand_id
1 'polypeptide(L)'
;AQTEATYYNIRTSLLDLKEQINQVENALSLLLFDVPQNIRRGKLEGQQLSEDLFVGVPLQMLANRPDVRSAEQALAQAFYTTNSARSAFYPSITLSGSAGWTNSAGALIVNPGKFIATAVASLTQPLFNRGQNIAQLKIAKAQQEEARLSFEQTLLNAGSEVNNALVQYQ
;
A
#
# COMPACT_ATOMS: atom_id res chain seq x y z
N ALA A 1 -4.10 -56.85 -16.66
CA ALA A 1 -5.15 -55.94 -16.19
C ALA A 1 -4.67 -55.05 -15.01
N GLN A 2 -4.18 -55.60 -13.88
CA GLN A 2 -3.79 -54.80 -12.72
C GLN A 2 -2.51 -53.97 -12.96
N THR A 3 -1.52 -54.57 -13.61
CA THR A 3 -0.27 -53.87 -14.01
C THR A 3 -0.50 -52.75 -15.04
N GLU A 4 -1.44 -52.94 -15.94
CA GLU A 4 -1.84 -51.90 -16.90
C GLU A 4 -2.55 -50.76 -16.22
N ALA A 5 -3.44 -51.01 -15.27
CA ALA A 5 -4.09 -49.98 -14.49
C ALA A 5 -3.08 -49.15 -13.69
N THR A 6 -2.10 -49.82 -13.06
CA THR A 6 -1.01 -49.15 -12.34
C THR A 6 -0.14 -48.32 -13.29
N TYR A 7 0.17 -48.83 -14.47
CA TYR A 7 0.94 -48.08 -15.48
C TYR A 7 0.21 -46.80 -15.91
N TYR A 8 -1.09 -46.87 -16.20
CA TYR A 8 -1.87 -45.69 -16.58
C TYR A 8 -2.01 -44.70 -15.43
N ASN A 9 -2.16 -45.15 -14.18
CA ASN A 9 -2.19 -44.28 -13.01
C ASN A 9 -0.87 -43.51 -12.83
N ILE A 10 0.28 -44.19 -12.94
CA ILE A 10 1.60 -43.56 -12.86
C ILE A 10 1.78 -42.58 -14.01
N ARG A 11 1.33 -42.90 -15.21
CA ARG A 11 1.41 -42.01 -16.37
C ARG A 11 0.55 -40.75 -16.20
N THR A 12 -0.64 -40.88 -15.62
CA THR A 12 -1.50 -39.74 -15.28
C THR A 12 -0.82 -38.86 -14.22
N SER A 13 -0.31 -39.44 -13.14
CA SER A 13 0.41 -38.71 -12.09
C SER A 13 1.63 -37.96 -12.65
N LEU A 14 2.32 -38.53 -13.63
CA LEU A 14 3.45 -37.86 -14.29
C LEU A 14 2.99 -36.64 -15.13
N LEU A 15 1.84 -36.74 -15.78
CA LEU A 15 1.26 -35.59 -16.50
C LEU A 15 0.81 -34.50 -15.56
N ASP A 16 0.16 -34.87 -14.44
CA ASP A 16 -0.26 -33.92 -13.40
C ASP A 16 0.95 -33.18 -12.80
N LEU A 17 2.05 -33.91 -12.55
CA LEU A 17 3.28 -33.31 -12.06
C LEU A 17 3.89 -32.32 -13.07
N LYS A 18 3.86 -32.67 -14.36
CA LYS A 18 4.34 -31.74 -15.42
C LYS A 18 3.50 -30.49 -15.52
N GLU A 19 2.19 -30.61 -15.35
CA GLU A 19 1.28 -29.47 -15.31
C GLU A 19 1.59 -28.55 -14.12
N GLN A 20 1.75 -29.12 -12.92
CA GLN A 20 2.12 -28.37 -11.71
C GLN A 20 3.45 -27.65 -11.88
N ILE A 21 4.44 -28.27 -12.47
CA ILE A 21 5.73 -27.63 -12.77
C ILE A 21 5.54 -26.44 -13.68
N ASN A 22 4.76 -26.57 -14.74
CA ASN A 22 4.49 -25.46 -15.68
C ASN A 22 3.75 -24.30 -14.98
N GLN A 23 2.78 -24.61 -14.11
CA GLN A 23 2.07 -23.59 -13.33
C GLN A 23 3.03 -22.80 -12.42
N VAL A 24 3.97 -23.50 -11.75
CA VAL A 24 4.98 -22.85 -10.90
C VAL A 24 5.97 -22.03 -11.72
N GLU A 25 6.41 -22.51 -12.89
CA GLU A 25 7.27 -21.77 -13.81
C GLU A 25 6.60 -20.49 -14.33
N ASN A 26 5.31 -20.59 -14.68
CA ASN A 26 4.52 -19.43 -15.10
C ASN A 26 4.36 -18.42 -13.95
N ALA A 27 4.10 -18.87 -12.73
CA ALA A 27 4.02 -18.02 -11.55
C ALA A 27 5.34 -17.30 -11.28
N LEU A 28 6.47 -18.00 -11.41
CA LEU A 28 7.79 -17.41 -11.24
C LEU A 28 8.14 -16.40 -12.35
N SER A 29 7.80 -16.70 -13.60
CA SER A 29 7.97 -15.77 -14.72
C SER A 29 7.16 -14.48 -14.50
N LEU A 30 5.95 -14.61 -13.96
CA LEU A 30 5.09 -13.48 -13.63
C LEU A 30 5.67 -12.61 -12.51
N LEU A 31 6.29 -13.22 -11.49
CA LEU A 31 7.01 -12.50 -10.43
C LEU A 31 8.24 -11.77 -10.94
N LEU A 32 8.92 -12.33 -11.95
CA LEU A 32 10.10 -11.73 -12.59
C LEU A 32 9.73 -10.67 -13.66
N PHE A 33 8.44 -10.48 -13.93
CA PHE A 33 7.96 -9.59 -15.00
C PHE A 33 8.43 -10.01 -16.39
N ASP A 34 8.61 -11.33 -16.61
CA ASP A 34 9.09 -11.92 -17.85
C ASP A 34 8.01 -12.76 -18.55
N VAL A 35 8.18 -13.00 -19.84
CA VAL A 35 7.26 -13.85 -20.61
C VAL A 35 7.38 -15.31 -20.11
N PRO A 36 6.26 -16.07 -20.03
CA PRO A 36 6.31 -17.47 -19.62
C PRO A 36 7.32 -18.26 -20.47
N GLN A 37 8.32 -18.82 -19.82
CA GLN A 37 9.40 -19.57 -20.45
C GLN A 37 9.84 -20.73 -19.56
N ASN A 38 10.45 -21.77 -20.19
CA ASN A 38 11.04 -22.87 -19.45
C ASN A 38 12.26 -22.39 -18.66
N ILE A 39 12.21 -22.52 -17.34
CA ILE A 39 13.27 -22.07 -16.44
C ILE A 39 14.34 -23.17 -16.33
N ARG A 40 15.61 -22.82 -16.51
CA ARG A 40 16.73 -23.74 -16.30
C ARG A 40 16.78 -24.17 -14.84
N ARG A 41 16.55 -25.45 -14.60
CA ARG A 41 16.59 -26.03 -13.26
C ARG A 41 17.97 -26.63 -12.97
N GLY A 42 18.46 -26.41 -11.74
CA GLY A 42 19.60 -27.13 -11.21
C GLY A 42 19.22 -28.56 -10.80
N LYS A 43 20.22 -29.36 -10.43
CA LYS A 43 19.98 -30.67 -9.83
C LYS A 43 19.79 -30.53 -8.33
N LEU A 44 18.81 -31.22 -7.76
CA LEU A 44 18.51 -31.21 -6.32
C LEU A 44 19.75 -31.63 -5.49
N GLU A 45 20.50 -32.59 -5.98
CA GLU A 45 21.72 -33.14 -5.35
C GLU A 45 22.87 -32.11 -5.23
N GLY A 46 22.83 -31.00 -6.00
CA GLY A 46 23.82 -29.93 -5.96
C GLY A 46 23.44 -28.75 -5.07
N GLN A 47 22.30 -28.80 -4.42
CA GLN A 47 21.86 -27.73 -3.53
C GLN A 47 22.44 -27.95 -2.14
N GLN A 48 23.30 -27.06 -1.69
CA GLN A 48 23.75 -26.99 -0.31
C GLN A 48 22.84 -26.02 0.44
N LEU A 49 22.05 -26.56 1.36
CA LEU A 49 21.30 -25.75 2.31
C LEU A 49 22.26 -25.23 3.37
N SER A 50 22.20 -23.94 3.67
CA SER A 50 23.02 -23.34 4.72
C SER A 50 22.57 -23.91 6.08
N GLU A 51 23.49 -24.57 6.80
CA GLU A 51 23.21 -25.14 8.13
C GLU A 51 23.04 -24.10 9.22
N ASP A 52 23.49 -22.86 9.00
CA ASP A 52 23.43 -21.78 9.98
C ASP A 52 22.14 -20.95 9.81
N LEU A 53 21.01 -21.50 10.22
CA LEU A 53 19.79 -20.74 10.43
C LEU A 53 19.74 -20.23 11.86
N PHE A 54 20.06 -18.95 12.03
CA PHE A 54 19.90 -18.29 13.32
C PHE A 54 18.43 -18.30 13.74
N VAL A 55 18.14 -18.89 14.90
CA VAL A 55 16.83 -18.84 15.53
C VAL A 55 16.61 -17.41 16.05
N GLY A 56 15.76 -16.69 15.39
CA GLY A 56 15.38 -15.32 15.74
C GLY A 56 15.56 -14.37 14.55
N VAL A 57 14.44 -13.94 13.99
CA VAL A 57 14.48 -12.94 12.90
C VAL A 57 14.66 -11.57 13.53
N PRO A 58 15.76 -10.85 13.24
CA PRO A 58 15.89 -9.47 13.69
C PRO A 58 14.69 -8.66 13.17
N LEU A 59 14.08 -7.84 14.04
CA LEU A 59 12.99 -6.91 13.68
C LEU A 59 13.33 -6.07 12.42
N GLN A 60 14.61 -5.80 12.21
CA GLN A 60 15.10 -5.10 11.02
C GLN A 60 14.85 -5.86 9.69
N MET A 61 14.83 -7.18 9.70
CA MET A 61 14.49 -7.97 8.50
C MET A 61 12.98 -7.94 8.22
N LEU A 62 12.14 -7.92 9.24
CA LEU A 62 10.69 -7.76 9.11
C LEU A 62 10.33 -6.39 8.52
N ALA A 63 11.08 -5.34 8.84
CA ALA A 63 10.87 -3.99 8.30
C ALA A 63 11.05 -3.89 6.77
N ASN A 64 11.75 -4.84 6.14
CA ASN A 64 11.94 -4.87 4.69
C ASN A 64 10.80 -5.60 3.95
N ARG A 65 9.89 -6.24 4.66
CA ARG A 65 8.75 -6.93 4.05
C ARG A 65 7.75 -5.92 3.47
N PRO A 66 7.22 -6.15 2.26
CA PRO A 66 6.29 -5.23 1.61
C PRO A 66 4.97 -5.06 2.37
N ASP A 67 4.46 -6.13 2.98
CA ASP A 67 3.24 -6.14 3.78
C ASP A 67 3.39 -5.29 5.06
N VAL A 68 4.51 -5.42 5.77
CA VAL A 68 4.84 -4.62 6.95
C VAL A 68 4.99 -3.15 6.58
N ARG A 69 5.71 -2.84 5.50
CA ARG A 69 5.85 -1.47 5.00
C ARG A 69 4.52 -0.87 4.56
N SER A 70 3.64 -1.65 3.94
CA SER A 70 2.30 -1.19 3.57
C SER A 70 1.47 -0.84 4.80
N ALA A 71 1.50 -1.67 5.85
CA ALA A 71 0.80 -1.41 7.11
C ALA A 71 1.38 -0.20 7.85
N GLU A 72 2.70 0.00 7.82
CA GLU A 72 3.36 1.19 8.37
C GLU A 72 2.89 2.47 7.65
N GLN A 73 2.81 2.45 6.32
CA GLN A 73 2.33 3.60 5.54
C GLN A 73 0.85 3.89 5.80
N ALA A 74 0.03 2.85 6.00
CA ALA A 74 -1.37 3.02 6.41
C ALA A 74 -1.49 3.70 7.78
N LEU A 75 -0.66 3.31 8.74
CA LEU A 75 -0.57 3.98 10.04
C LEU A 75 -0.14 5.45 9.91
N ALA A 76 0.88 5.73 9.10
CA ALA A 76 1.32 7.10 8.83
C ALA A 76 0.20 7.93 8.18
N GLN A 77 -0.55 7.37 7.25
CA GLN A 77 -1.71 8.02 6.64
C GLN A 77 -2.78 8.36 7.69
N ALA A 78 -3.12 7.43 8.58
CA ALA A 78 -4.10 7.64 9.65
C ALA A 78 -3.63 8.74 10.63
N PHE A 79 -2.32 8.81 10.92
CA PHE A 79 -1.72 9.89 11.72
C PHE A 79 -1.89 11.26 11.05
N TYR A 80 -1.59 11.38 9.76
CA TYR A 80 -1.77 12.64 9.03
C TYR A 80 -3.25 13.01 8.90
N THR A 81 -4.15 12.04 8.75
CA THR A 81 -5.60 12.27 8.76
C THR A 81 -6.07 12.83 10.10
N THR A 82 -5.55 12.32 11.22
CA THR A 82 -5.83 12.85 12.56
C THR A 82 -5.33 14.28 12.72
N ASN A 83 -4.15 14.60 12.19
CA ASN A 83 -3.62 15.97 12.22
C ASN A 83 -4.44 16.90 11.32
N SER A 84 -4.92 16.44 10.18
CA SER A 84 -5.85 17.19 9.33
C SER A 84 -7.16 17.48 10.05
N ALA A 85 -7.72 16.49 10.79
CA ALA A 85 -8.92 16.74 11.60
C ALA A 85 -8.67 17.74 12.75
N ARG A 86 -7.45 17.78 13.32
CA ARG A 86 -7.06 18.81 14.30
C ARG A 86 -6.96 20.18 13.68
N SER A 87 -6.51 20.29 12.43
CA SER A 87 -6.36 21.58 11.76
C SER A 87 -7.70 22.32 11.58
N ALA A 88 -8.82 21.60 11.58
CA ALA A 88 -10.17 22.17 11.51
C ALA A 88 -10.54 23.06 12.75
N PHE A 89 -9.76 22.98 13.84
CA PHE A 89 -9.92 23.83 15.00
C PHE A 89 -9.13 25.15 14.93
N TYR A 90 -8.25 25.28 13.94
CA TYR A 90 -7.47 26.50 13.72
C TYR A 90 -8.14 27.39 12.67
N PRO A 91 -7.88 28.71 12.72
CA PRO A 91 -8.38 29.63 11.71
C PRO A 91 -7.82 29.28 10.31
N SER A 92 -8.67 29.30 9.31
CA SER A 92 -8.26 29.18 7.91
C SER A 92 -8.00 30.58 7.32
N ILE A 93 -6.89 30.72 6.62
CA ILE A 93 -6.54 31.95 5.88
C ILE A 93 -6.78 31.65 4.40
N THR A 94 -7.69 32.40 3.80
CA THR A 94 -7.97 32.34 2.37
C THR A 94 -7.48 33.61 1.71
N LEU A 95 -6.59 33.49 0.73
CA LEU A 95 -6.13 34.57 -0.10
C LEU A 95 -6.77 34.45 -1.47
N SER A 96 -7.55 35.45 -1.87
CA SER A 96 -8.16 35.53 -3.19
C SER A 96 -7.71 36.78 -3.91
N GLY A 97 -7.36 36.63 -5.19
CA GLY A 97 -6.99 37.74 -6.04
C GLY A 97 -7.71 37.65 -7.38
N SER A 98 -8.14 38.79 -7.89
CA SER A 98 -8.66 38.90 -9.24
C SER A 98 -8.00 40.08 -9.96
N ALA A 99 -7.68 39.86 -11.24
CA ALA A 99 -7.18 40.90 -12.12
C ALA A 99 -8.03 40.87 -13.40
N GLY A 100 -8.45 42.04 -13.83
CA GLY A 100 -9.30 42.16 -15.02
C GLY A 100 -9.24 43.56 -15.63
N TRP A 101 -9.72 43.65 -16.84
CA TRP A 101 -9.88 44.90 -17.57
C TRP A 101 -11.38 45.21 -17.61
N THR A 102 -11.77 46.42 -17.16
CA THR A 102 -13.16 46.87 -17.25
C THR A 102 -13.28 47.93 -18.32
N ASN A 103 -14.24 47.75 -19.23
CA ASN A 103 -14.60 48.75 -20.21
C ASN A 103 -15.96 49.36 -19.84
N SER A 104 -15.99 50.65 -19.59
CA SER A 104 -17.18 51.36 -19.07
C SER A 104 -18.21 51.74 -20.15
N ALA A 105 -17.99 51.40 -21.42
CA ALA A 105 -18.87 51.73 -22.52
C ALA A 105 -19.16 50.54 -23.38
N GLY A 106 -20.41 50.15 -23.47
CA GLY A 106 -20.93 48.99 -24.22
C GLY A 106 -20.83 49.07 -25.73
N ALA A 107 -19.78 49.55 -26.32
CA ALA A 107 -19.54 49.53 -27.76
C ALA A 107 -18.05 49.66 -28.07
N LEU A 108 -17.54 48.70 -28.84
CA LEU A 108 -16.27 48.71 -29.57
C LEU A 108 -15.02 49.06 -28.74
N ILE A 109 -14.09 48.13 -28.70
CA ILE A 109 -12.78 48.20 -28.10
C ILE A 109 -11.95 49.31 -28.75
N VAL A 110 -12.05 50.52 -28.24
CA VAL A 110 -11.26 51.68 -28.72
C VAL A 110 -10.33 52.23 -27.62
N ASN A 111 -10.46 51.73 -26.37
CA ASN A 111 -9.54 52.13 -25.31
C ASN A 111 -9.30 50.94 -24.38
N PRO A 112 -8.03 50.56 -24.08
CA PRO A 112 -7.78 49.55 -23.08
C PRO A 112 -8.36 50.04 -21.76
N GLY A 113 -9.47 49.42 -21.34
CA GLY A 113 -10.17 49.78 -20.12
C GLY A 113 -9.25 49.77 -18.92
N LYS A 114 -9.69 50.40 -17.82
CA LYS A 114 -8.90 50.47 -16.59
C LYS A 114 -8.58 49.05 -16.10
N PHE A 115 -7.31 48.77 -15.90
CA PHE A 115 -6.87 47.57 -15.22
C PHE A 115 -7.28 47.65 -13.76
N ILE A 116 -8.01 46.67 -13.29
CA ILE A 116 -8.41 46.51 -11.91
C ILE A 116 -7.78 45.25 -11.37
N ALA A 117 -6.99 45.37 -10.31
CA ALA A 117 -6.47 44.22 -9.56
C ALA A 117 -6.99 44.34 -8.12
N THR A 118 -7.60 43.29 -7.62
CA THR A 118 -8.06 43.19 -6.23
C THR A 118 -7.42 41.99 -5.57
N ALA A 119 -6.90 42.20 -4.34
CA ALA A 119 -6.41 41.14 -3.49
C ALA A 119 -7.16 41.19 -2.15
N VAL A 120 -7.74 40.09 -1.73
CA VAL A 120 -8.50 40.00 -0.47
C VAL A 120 -7.93 38.84 0.34
N ALA A 121 -7.52 39.10 1.57
CA ALA A 121 -7.18 38.09 2.56
C ALA A 121 -8.33 38.01 3.58
N SER A 122 -8.85 36.80 3.78
CA SER A 122 -9.90 36.54 4.76
C SER A 122 -9.42 35.50 5.77
N LEU A 123 -9.71 35.74 7.06
CA LEU A 123 -9.47 34.83 8.16
C LEU A 123 -10.84 34.32 8.64
N THR A 124 -11.03 32.99 8.59
CA THR A 124 -12.28 32.38 9.00
C THR A 124 -12.01 31.28 10.03
N GLN A 125 -12.70 31.36 11.18
CA GLN A 125 -12.66 30.35 12.22
C GLN A 125 -14.08 29.95 12.61
N PRO A 126 -14.50 28.68 12.41
CA PRO A 126 -15.79 28.20 12.86
C PRO A 126 -15.75 27.98 14.38
N LEU A 127 -16.46 28.81 15.15
CA LEU A 127 -16.57 28.67 16.61
C LEU A 127 -17.65 27.62 16.98
N PHE A 128 -18.73 27.54 16.20
CA PHE A 128 -19.84 26.59 16.41
C PHE A 128 -20.16 25.85 15.13
N ASN A 129 -19.82 24.56 15.06
CA ASN A 129 -20.09 23.69 13.91
C ASN A 129 -20.87 22.44 14.34
N ARG A 130 -21.94 22.60 15.15
CA ARG A 130 -22.84 21.50 15.60
C ARG A 130 -22.08 20.27 16.12
N GLY A 131 -20.89 20.43 16.68
CA GLY A 131 -20.05 19.33 17.15
C GLY A 131 -19.34 18.51 16.05
N GLN A 132 -19.48 18.89 14.77
CA GLN A 132 -18.93 18.15 13.63
C GLN A 132 -17.41 18.00 13.72
N ASN A 133 -16.66 19.06 14.04
CA ASN A 133 -15.21 19.00 14.17
C ASN A 133 -14.77 18.06 15.30
N ILE A 134 -15.52 18.05 16.42
CA ILE A 134 -15.24 17.15 17.55
C ILE A 134 -15.51 15.69 17.15
N ALA A 135 -16.62 15.43 16.46
CA ALA A 135 -16.94 14.11 15.96
C ALA A 135 -15.91 13.60 14.97
N GLN A 136 -15.52 14.44 13.99
CA GLN A 136 -14.48 14.13 12.99
C GLN A 136 -13.13 13.78 13.65
N LEU A 137 -12.71 14.56 14.65
CA LEU A 137 -11.47 14.28 15.39
C LEU A 137 -11.56 12.97 16.18
N LYS A 138 -12.70 12.65 16.78
CA LYS A 138 -12.90 11.38 17.48
C LYS A 138 -12.83 10.20 16.52
N ILE A 139 -13.48 10.30 15.36
CA ILE A 139 -13.44 9.29 14.30
C ILE A 139 -12.00 9.08 13.81
N ALA A 140 -11.29 10.17 13.48
CA ALA A 140 -9.91 10.08 13.01
C ALA A 140 -8.97 9.44 14.05
N LYS A 141 -9.14 9.74 15.34
CA LYS A 141 -8.37 9.09 16.42
C LYS A 141 -8.68 7.59 16.53
N ALA A 142 -9.94 7.19 16.40
CA ALA A 142 -10.33 5.79 16.42
C ALA A 142 -9.73 5.03 15.21
N GLN A 143 -9.76 5.63 14.03
CA GLN A 143 -9.13 5.07 12.82
C GLN A 143 -7.61 4.98 12.94
N GLN A 144 -6.96 5.93 13.61
CA GLN A 144 -5.53 5.87 13.89
C GLN A 144 -5.20 4.70 14.82
N GLU A 145 -6.01 4.46 15.86
CA GLU A 145 -5.84 3.34 16.76
C GLU A 145 -6.08 2.00 16.06
N GLU A 146 -7.09 1.91 15.18
CA GLU A 146 -7.34 0.74 14.34
C GLU A 146 -6.12 0.44 13.44
N ALA A 147 -5.57 1.46 12.79
CA ALA A 147 -4.37 1.31 11.95
C ALA A 147 -3.15 0.86 12.76
N ARG A 148 -3.01 1.32 14.01
CA ARG A 148 -1.94 0.88 14.92
C ARG A 148 -2.06 -0.60 15.25
N LEU A 149 -3.26 -1.05 15.62
CA LEU A 149 -3.52 -2.45 15.94
C LEU A 149 -3.35 -3.36 14.70
N SER A 150 -3.76 -2.89 13.52
CA SER A 150 -3.55 -3.59 12.26
C SER A 150 -2.06 -3.74 11.91
N PHE A 151 -1.26 -2.71 12.16
CA PHE A 151 0.19 -2.78 11.99
C PHE A 151 0.82 -3.80 12.95
N GLU A 152 0.45 -3.78 14.24
CA GLU A 152 0.92 -4.76 15.23
C GLU A 152 0.53 -6.18 14.83
N GLN A 153 -0.70 -6.41 14.36
CA GLN A 153 -1.17 -7.70 13.86
C GLN A 153 -0.32 -8.18 12.67
N THR A 154 0.00 -7.29 11.74
CA THR A 154 0.84 -7.61 10.57
C THR A 154 2.26 -8.02 10.99
N LEU A 155 2.84 -7.34 11.97
CA LEU A 155 4.15 -7.69 12.54
C LEU A 155 4.13 -9.08 13.21
N LEU A 156 3.10 -9.37 14.01
CA LEU A 156 2.95 -10.66 14.67
C LEU A 156 2.76 -11.81 13.66
N ASN A 157 1.96 -11.58 12.63
CA ASN A 157 1.76 -12.55 11.56
C ASN A 157 3.08 -12.82 10.81
N ALA A 158 3.80 -11.76 10.44
CA ALA A 158 5.09 -11.89 9.77
C ALA A 158 6.11 -12.65 10.61
N GLY A 159 6.16 -12.39 11.93
CA GLY A 159 7.02 -13.13 12.86
C GLY A 159 6.63 -14.59 12.98
N SER A 160 5.33 -14.88 13.05
CA SER A 160 4.81 -16.26 13.09
C SER A 160 5.12 -17.04 11.83
N GLU A 161 4.94 -16.44 10.64
CA GLU A 161 5.27 -17.07 9.35
C GLU A 161 6.74 -17.47 9.28
N VAL A 162 7.64 -16.58 9.69
CA VAL A 162 9.07 -16.89 9.68
C VAL A 162 9.41 -17.98 10.69
N ASN A 163 8.83 -17.94 11.90
CA ASN A 163 9.04 -18.98 12.89
C ASN A 163 8.54 -20.35 12.39
N ASN A 164 7.37 -20.37 11.76
CA ASN A 164 6.82 -21.61 11.19
C ASN A 164 7.72 -22.17 10.06
N ALA A 165 8.25 -21.29 9.21
CA ALA A 165 9.18 -21.69 8.17
C ALA A 165 10.49 -22.26 8.72
N LEU A 166 11.02 -21.68 9.81
CA LEU A 166 12.22 -22.18 10.49
C LEU A 166 12.00 -23.55 11.12
N VAL A 167 10.84 -23.76 11.80
CA VAL A 167 10.49 -25.06 12.39
C VAL A 167 10.29 -26.13 11.29
N GLN A 168 9.74 -25.77 10.15
CA GLN A 168 9.54 -26.69 9.04
C GLN A 168 10.87 -27.12 8.38
N TYR A 169 11.91 -26.29 8.49
CA TYR A 169 13.24 -26.57 7.98
C TYR A 169 14.04 -27.51 8.89
N GLN A 170 13.81 -27.50 10.20
CA GLN A 170 14.45 -28.40 11.18
C GLN A 170 13.88 -29.81 11.13
#